data_2574fbfacaec101b92e6d88e22cfa167
#
_entry.id   2574fbfacaec101b92e6d88e22cfa167
#
_cell.length_a   1.000
_cell.length_b   1.000
_cell.length_c   1.000
_cell.angle_alpha   90.00
_cell.angle_beta   90.00
_cell.angle_gamma   90.00
#
_symmetry.space_group_name_H-M   'P 1'
#
loop_
_entity.id
_entity.type
_entity.pdbx_description
1 polymer ?
#
loop_
_entity_poly.entity_id
_entity_poly.type
_entity_poly.pdbx_seq_one_letter_code
_entity_poly.pdbx_strand_id
1 'polypeptide(L)'
;MTNSTPSSVSANKSLRQRFARLLPFFGQPKSAWFIAFFAVAIAACTEPMIPAALKPLLDRGFTKGSLQVWIIPATLIALFGVRGIAGFVAELAVTKVTSKGLMKLRQAMFSKVLDAKFELFADQTSSELANTVVYEVNNGSTLLVNSLMALVRDTVTMIALVGYLLYLNWQLTTIVAIMLPAVAFIMVKLSKKLYGLSKSSQKATDDLAYVVEENVLAHRDIRLHAAQPAQADRFMRISDTLRRLSMKTTAASAAMKPLTQMIAAIALSAIISVALLQSADGGTSVGEFTAFVTAMLLLVAPIKHLSEIANPITRGLASLERGFDLLDLSDSEQSGSFSKTRADGNIEFLDASVKYKEGAGFAVENLSLTIEHGETVALVGASGSGKTTLVNLLPRFLEPYSGNISLDNQLLKDWDLTALRNQFSLVSQHVVMLNDTIANNVALGVNQTTVDREKVQQCLEAARLGSFIADLPQGVDTTVGHNAVQLSGGQRQRLAIARALYKDAPILILDEATSALDAESERAVQEALQVLMKNRTTLVIAHRLSTVEHADRIVVMEAGKIIEIGSHAKLLADNGFYAKLYRLGLHSA
;
A
#
# COMPACT_ATOMS: atom_id res chain seq x y z
N MET A 1 -9.40 17.90 -15.35
CA MET A 1 -8.49 18.17 -14.23
C MET A 1 -9.30 18.62 -13.04
N THR A 2 -9.79 17.71 -12.26
CA THR A 2 -10.44 18.00 -10.98
C THR A 2 -9.66 17.28 -9.91
N ASN A 3 -8.96 18.08 -9.09
CA ASN A 3 -8.29 17.63 -7.87
C ASN A 3 -9.32 16.94 -6.97
N SER A 4 -9.36 15.63 -6.96
CA SER A 4 -9.97 14.88 -5.88
C SER A 4 -9.05 14.98 -4.68
N THR A 5 -9.30 15.96 -3.82
CA THR A 5 -8.78 16.01 -2.47
C THR A 5 -9.17 14.71 -1.76
N PRO A 6 -8.24 13.98 -1.14
CA PRO A 6 -8.60 12.83 -0.33
C PRO A 6 -9.57 13.27 0.75
N SER A 7 -10.64 12.51 0.89
CA SER A 7 -11.78 12.77 1.73
C SER A 7 -11.37 13.21 3.16
N SER A 8 -11.89 14.33 3.58
CA SER A 8 -11.69 15.00 4.88
C SER A 8 -12.21 14.21 6.11
N VAL A 9 -12.51 12.93 5.98
CA VAL A 9 -13.06 12.09 7.05
C VAL A 9 -12.02 11.73 8.11
N SER A 10 -10.71 11.67 7.78
CA SER A 10 -9.67 11.30 8.74
C SER A 10 -9.13 12.48 9.57
N ALA A 11 -9.28 13.71 9.09
CA ALA A 11 -8.69 14.90 9.73
C ALA A 11 -9.25 15.24 11.11
N ASN A 12 -10.40 14.69 11.51
CA ASN A 12 -11.11 15.06 12.75
C ASN A 12 -11.02 14.00 13.88
N LYS A 13 -10.29 12.89 13.68
CA LYS A 13 -10.15 11.88 14.75
C LYS A 13 -9.13 12.35 15.79
N SER A 14 -9.51 12.32 17.08
CA SER A 14 -8.60 12.66 18.18
C SER A 14 -7.38 11.72 18.21
N LEU A 15 -6.20 12.19 18.64
CA LEU A 15 -4.99 11.37 18.78
C LEU A 15 -5.27 10.06 19.54
N ARG A 16 -6.12 10.11 20.56
CA ARG A 16 -6.52 8.93 21.35
C ARG A 16 -7.24 7.89 20.50
N GLN A 17 -8.12 8.30 19.60
CA GLN A 17 -8.84 7.39 18.69
C GLN A 17 -7.89 6.76 17.66
N ARG A 18 -6.91 7.54 17.16
CA ARG A 18 -5.89 7.06 16.22
C ARG A 18 -5.02 5.98 16.87
N PHE A 19 -4.55 6.21 18.11
CA PHE A 19 -3.79 5.20 18.86
C PHE A 19 -4.62 3.96 19.21
N ALA A 20 -5.90 4.12 19.54
CA ALA A 20 -6.78 2.99 19.86
C ALA A 20 -6.90 2.00 18.69
N ARG A 21 -6.85 2.46 17.45
CA ARG A 21 -6.89 1.62 16.23
C ARG A 21 -5.63 0.79 16.02
N LEU A 22 -4.49 1.23 16.57
CA LEU A 22 -3.22 0.51 16.49
C LEU A 22 -3.13 -0.66 17.47
N LEU A 23 -3.84 -0.58 18.61
CA LEU A 23 -3.77 -1.57 19.69
C LEU A 23 -4.06 -3.02 19.25
N PRO A 24 -5.05 -3.33 18.38
CA PRO A 24 -5.31 -4.69 17.93
C PRO A 24 -4.11 -5.31 17.20
N PHE A 25 -3.35 -4.51 16.47
CA PHE A 25 -2.21 -4.96 15.67
C PHE A 25 -0.91 -4.98 16.48
N PHE A 26 -0.60 -3.89 17.18
CA PHE A 26 0.67 -3.69 17.88
C PHE A 26 0.61 -3.99 19.39
N GLY A 27 -0.57 -4.20 19.97
CA GLY A 27 -0.73 -4.44 21.40
C GLY A 27 -0.25 -5.82 21.88
N GLN A 28 0.13 -6.75 21.00
CA GLN A 28 0.57 -8.10 21.35
C GLN A 28 1.92 -8.44 20.68
N PRO A 29 2.81 -9.19 21.36
CA PRO A 29 2.62 -9.77 22.70
C PRO A 29 2.88 -8.74 23.82
N LYS A 30 2.02 -8.71 24.83
CA LYS A 30 2.16 -7.80 25.99
C LYS A 30 3.50 -7.99 26.71
N SER A 31 4.01 -9.22 26.77
CA SER A 31 5.31 -9.53 27.39
C SER A 31 6.49 -8.81 26.72
N ALA A 32 6.49 -8.68 25.38
CA ALA A 32 7.54 -7.97 24.68
C ALA A 32 7.52 -6.46 24.95
N TRP A 33 6.33 -5.86 25.08
CA TRP A 33 6.18 -4.48 25.52
C TRP A 33 6.72 -4.27 26.93
N PHE A 34 6.42 -5.19 27.84
CA PHE A 34 6.89 -5.12 29.22
C PHE A 34 8.42 -5.23 29.28
N ILE A 35 9.00 -6.18 28.53
CA ILE A 35 10.47 -6.33 28.42
C ILE A 35 11.10 -5.08 27.83
N ALA A 36 10.53 -4.53 26.75
CA ALA A 36 11.03 -3.31 26.11
C ALA A 36 11.02 -2.12 27.07
N PHE A 37 9.88 -1.90 27.74
CA PHE A 37 9.73 -0.79 28.70
C PHE A 37 10.71 -0.90 29.87
N PHE A 38 10.82 -2.10 30.46
CA PHE A 38 11.71 -2.36 31.59
C PHE A 38 13.20 -2.21 31.19
N ALA A 39 13.57 -2.74 30.06
CA ALA A 39 14.92 -2.62 29.52
C ALA A 39 15.29 -1.16 29.19
N VAL A 40 14.37 -0.41 28.58
CA VAL A 40 14.55 1.02 28.32
C VAL A 40 14.68 1.81 29.62
N ALA A 41 13.87 1.50 30.65
CA ALA A 41 13.95 2.15 31.96
C ALA A 41 15.31 1.86 32.64
N ILE A 42 15.79 0.62 32.60
CA ILE A 42 17.13 0.28 33.11
C ILE A 42 18.20 1.07 32.37
N ALA A 43 18.19 1.07 31.03
CA ALA A 43 19.15 1.81 30.23
C ALA A 43 19.13 3.32 30.56
N ALA A 44 17.94 3.91 30.72
CA ALA A 44 17.78 5.32 31.08
C ALA A 44 18.30 5.64 32.51
N CYS A 45 18.06 4.75 33.46
CA CYS A 45 18.55 4.93 34.84
C CYS A 45 20.08 4.79 34.97
N THR A 46 20.77 4.17 34.01
CA THR A 46 22.23 4.13 33.98
C THR A 46 22.87 5.48 33.62
N GLU A 47 22.13 6.37 32.95
CA GLU A 47 22.65 7.70 32.53
C GLU A 47 23.14 8.57 33.69
N PRO A 48 22.36 8.82 34.75
CA PRO A 48 22.82 9.61 35.91
C PRO A 48 23.89 8.87 36.76
N MET A 49 24.03 7.54 36.60
CA MET A 49 25.09 6.82 37.30
C MET A 49 26.49 7.12 36.76
N ILE A 50 26.61 7.64 35.53
CA ILE A 50 27.90 8.07 34.96
C ILE A 50 28.48 9.27 35.76
N PRO A 51 27.77 10.41 35.90
CA PRO A 51 28.26 11.48 36.73
C PRO A 51 28.33 11.09 38.21
N ALA A 52 27.45 10.20 38.70
CA ALA A 52 27.49 9.71 40.07
C ALA A 52 28.79 8.95 40.38
N ALA A 53 29.36 8.23 39.44
CA ALA A 53 30.64 7.54 39.57
C ALA A 53 31.84 8.51 39.57
N LEU A 54 31.72 9.69 38.92
CA LEU A 54 32.79 10.71 38.90
C LEU A 54 33.01 11.36 40.24
N LYS A 55 31.96 11.58 41.05
CA LYS A 55 32.08 12.21 42.36
C LYS A 55 33.07 11.48 43.31
N PRO A 56 32.88 10.20 43.64
CA PRO A 56 33.81 9.48 44.52
C PRO A 56 35.21 9.29 43.87
N LEU A 57 35.31 9.22 42.54
CA LEU A 57 36.57 9.13 41.82
C LEU A 57 37.44 10.38 42.13
N LEU A 58 36.89 11.58 41.98
CA LEU A 58 37.62 12.82 42.18
C LEU A 58 37.86 13.11 43.66
N ASP A 59 36.84 12.93 44.51
CA ASP A 59 36.93 13.31 45.92
C ASP A 59 37.76 12.34 46.78
N ARG A 60 37.75 11.04 46.47
CA ARG A 60 38.45 10.03 47.25
C ARG A 60 39.63 9.37 46.51
N GLY A 61 39.53 9.23 45.17
CA GLY A 61 40.55 8.57 44.36
C GLY A 61 41.77 9.46 44.18
N PHE A 62 41.59 10.68 43.69
CA PHE A 62 42.71 11.58 43.39
C PHE A 62 43.18 12.40 44.61
N THR A 63 42.26 12.78 45.52
CA THR A 63 42.62 13.64 46.66
C THR A 63 43.09 12.87 47.89
N LYS A 64 42.51 11.68 48.18
CA LYS A 64 42.81 10.93 49.40
C LYS A 64 43.51 9.59 49.19
N GLY A 65 43.64 9.13 47.92
CA GLY A 65 44.28 7.84 47.59
C GLY A 65 43.65 6.61 48.26
N SER A 66 42.40 6.75 48.81
CA SER A 66 41.75 5.76 49.64
C SER A 66 40.91 4.74 48.85
N LEU A 67 40.79 4.89 47.54
CA LEU A 67 40.05 3.98 46.69
C LEU A 67 40.99 2.97 46.03
N GLN A 68 40.61 1.71 46.04
CA GLN A 68 41.33 0.67 45.28
C GLN A 68 41.17 0.97 43.79
N VAL A 69 42.31 1.04 43.07
CA VAL A 69 42.41 1.49 41.66
C VAL A 69 41.50 0.71 40.70
N TRP A 70 41.26 -0.57 41.01
CA TRP A 70 40.45 -1.46 40.15
C TRP A 70 38.94 -1.30 40.28
N ILE A 71 38.41 -0.69 41.40
CA ILE A 71 36.97 -0.52 41.64
C ILE A 71 36.33 0.36 40.59
N ILE A 72 36.99 1.45 40.20
CA ILE A 72 36.44 2.44 39.27
C ILE A 72 36.33 1.89 37.85
N PRO A 73 37.41 1.29 37.26
CA PRO A 73 37.28 0.62 35.97
C PRO A 73 36.25 -0.49 35.99
N ALA A 74 36.18 -1.31 37.02
CA ALA A 74 35.19 -2.37 37.16
C ALA A 74 33.75 -1.83 37.20
N THR A 75 33.49 -0.76 37.95
CA THR A 75 32.18 -0.10 38.02
C THR A 75 31.77 0.49 36.66
N LEU A 76 32.70 1.15 35.96
CA LEU A 76 32.41 1.68 34.62
C LEU A 76 32.14 0.57 33.62
N ILE A 77 32.94 -0.51 33.60
CA ILE A 77 32.73 -1.65 32.70
C ILE A 77 31.36 -2.30 33.01
N ALA A 78 31.04 -2.50 34.30
CA ALA A 78 29.74 -3.07 34.69
C ALA A 78 28.58 -2.15 34.26
N LEU A 79 28.70 -0.83 34.48
CA LEU A 79 27.69 0.15 34.12
C LEU A 79 27.41 0.15 32.60
N PHE A 80 28.47 0.25 31.79
CA PHE A 80 28.35 0.24 30.33
C PHE A 80 27.90 -1.15 29.82
N GLY A 81 28.30 -2.24 30.48
CA GLY A 81 27.82 -3.59 30.20
C GLY A 81 26.31 -3.73 30.41
N VAL A 82 25.81 -3.29 31.59
CA VAL A 82 24.37 -3.30 31.89
C VAL A 82 23.60 -2.41 30.90
N ARG A 83 24.09 -1.21 30.62
CA ARG A 83 23.49 -0.31 29.63
C ARG A 83 23.43 -0.94 28.25
N GLY A 84 24.53 -1.54 27.79
CA GLY A 84 24.62 -2.18 26.48
C GLY A 84 23.65 -3.37 26.35
N ILE A 85 23.64 -4.25 27.36
CA ILE A 85 22.70 -5.38 27.39
C ILE A 85 21.25 -4.91 27.45
N ALA A 86 20.94 -3.96 28.31
CA ALA A 86 19.59 -3.39 28.41
C ALA A 86 19.14 -2.74 27.10
N GLY A 87 20.01 -1.95 26.45
CA GLY A 87 19.75 -1.37 25.13
C GLY A 87 19.49 -2.41 24.07
N PHE A 88 20.32 -3.45 23.99
CA PHE A 88 20.17 -4.56 23.05
C PHE A 88 18.82 -5.30 23.26
N VAL A 89 18.50 -5.65 24.50
CA VAL A 89 17.22 -6.33 24.82
C VAL A 89 16.03 -5.45 24.48
N ALA A 90 16.11 -4.14 24.75
CA ALA A 90 15.07 -3.18 24.42
C ALA A 90 14.82 -3.15 22.90
N GLU A 91 15.90 -3.03 22.11
CA GLU A 91 15.80 -2.95 20.65
C GLU A 91 15.23 -4.23 20.03
N LEU A 92 15.67 -5.40 20.50
CA LEU A 92 15.10 -6.68 20.07
C LEU A 92 13.62 -6.82 20.42
N ALA A 93 13.23 -6.42 21.64
CA ALA A 93 11.84 -6.49 22.08
C ALA A 93 10.95 -5.55 21.25
N VAL A 94 11.40 -4.32 20.97
CA VAL A 94 10.71 -3.34 20.13
C VAL A 94 10.55 -3.85 18.70
N THR A 95 11.64 -4.36 18.12
CA THR A 95 11.62 -4.92 16.75
C THR A 95 10.67 -6.09 16.65
N LYS A 96 10.62 -6.98 17.65
CA LYS A 96 9.67 -8.11 17.69
C LYS A 96 8.22 -7.64 17.69
N VAL A 97 7.89 -6.61 18.46
CA VAL A 97 6.53 -6.04 18.50
C VAL A 97 6.19 -5.40 17.15
N THR A 98 7.09 -4.55 16.63
CA THR A 98 6.87 -3.83 15.38
C THR A 98 6.69 -4.79 14.19
N SER A 99 7.59 -5.77 14.07
CA SER A 99 7.53 -6.74 12.96
C SER A 99 6.27 -7.59 13.01
N LYS A 100 5.86 -8.06 14.20
CA LYS A 100 4.64 -8.86 14.35
C LYS A 100 3.37 -8.03 14.10
N GLY A 101 3.34 -6.78 14.59
CA GLY A 101 2.23 -5.87 14.35
C GLY A 101 2.09 -5.50 12.88
N LEU A 102 3.21 -5.20 12.23
CA LEU A 102 3.28 -4.90 10.81
C LEU A 102 2.82 -6.10 9.95
N MET A 103 3.26 -7.31 10.28
CA MET A 103 2.82 -8.53 9.57
C MET A 103 1.29 -8.69 9.64
N LYS A 104 0.69 -8.55 10.84
CA LYS A 104 -0.76 -8.62 11.00
C LYS A 104 -1.51 -7.54 10.24
N LEU A 105 -1.00 -6.30 10.27
CA LEU A 105 -1.61 -5.18 9.57
C LEU A 105 -1.55 -5.38 8.05
N ARG A 106 -0.40 -5.79 7.51
CA ARG A 106 -0.25 -6.12 6.09
C ARG A 106 -1.16 -7.26 5.67
N GLN A 107 -1.27 -8.31 6.47
CA GLN A 107 -2.18 -9.42 6.19
C GLN A 107 -3.64 -8.96 6.12
N ALA A 108 -4.08 -8.13 7.10
CA ALA A 108 -5.42 -7.58 7.09
C ALA A 108 -5.68 -6.69 5.87
N MET A 109 -4.71 -5.82 5.50
CA MET A 109 -4.82 -4.97 4.32
C MET A 109 -4.86 -5.79 3.03
N PHE A 110 -3.98 -6.78 2.89
CA PHE A 110 -3.93 -7.63 1.70
C PHE A 110 -5.22 -8.46 1.54
N SER A 111 -5.71 -9.06 2.64
CA SER A 111 -7.01 -9.75 2.62
C SER A 111 -8.13 -8.78 2.19
N LYS A 112 -8.12 -7.56 2.74
CA LYS A 112 -9.13 -6.56 2.39
C LYS A 112 -9.06 -6.12 0.93
N VAL A 113 -7.86 -6.00 0.35
CA VAL A 113 -7.67 -5.72 -1.10
C VAL A 113 -8.22 -6.86 -1.95
N LEU A 114 -8.03 -8.12 -1.53
CA LEU A 114 -8.57 -9.28 -2.26
C LEU A 114 -10.10 -9.34 -2.24
N ASP A 115 -10.73 -8.89 -1.14
CA ASP A 115 -12.18 -8.92 -0.92
C ASP A 115 -12.85 -7.57 -1.27
N ALA A 116 -12.10 -6.61 -1.80
CA ALA A 116 -12.60 -5.27 -2.10
C ALA A 116 -13.49 -5.27 -3.34
N LYS A 117 -14.49 -4.38 -3.34
CA LYS A 117 -15.29 -4.11 -4.53
C LYS A 117 -14.44 -3.59 -5.69
N PHE A 118 -14.92 -3.86 -6.91
CA PHE A 118 -14.21 -3.49 -8.14
C PHE A 118 -13.94 -1.99 -8.28
N GLU A 119 -14.79 -1.14 -7.68
CA GLU A 119 -14.64 0.32 -7.70
C GLU A 119 -13.30 0.78 -7.09
N LEU A 120 -12.76 0.06 -6.09
CA LEU A 120 -11.45 0.38 -5.51
C LEU A 120 -10.34 0.40 -6.57
N PHE A 121 -10.36 -0.56 -7.49
CA PHE A 121 -9.35 -0.70 -8.54
C PHE A 121 -9.56 0.27 -9.72
N ALA A 122 -10.75 0.84 -9.84
CA ALA A 122 -11.03 1.90 -10.80
C ALA A 122 -10.55 3.28 -10.32
N ASP A 123 -10.58 3.52 -9.00
CA ASP A 123 -10.23 4.81 -8.40
C ASP A 123 -8.75 4.89 -7.94
N GLN A 124 -8.08 3.75 -7.67
CA GLN A 124 -6.69 3.70 -7.19
C GLN A 124 -5.79 2.88 -8.12
N THR A 125 -4.58 3.37 -8.34
CA THR A 125 -3.60 2.63 -9.16
C THR A 125 -2.98 1.46 -8.39
N SER A 126 -2.58 0.41 -9.12
CA SER A 126 -1.88 -0.74 -8.53
C SER A 126 -0.60 -0.34 -7.78
N SER A 127 0.12 0.67 -8.29
CA SER A 127 1.33 1.21 -7.66
C SER A 127 1.03 1.89 -6.33
N GLU A 128 -0.08 2.64 -6.24
CA GLU A 128 -0.50 3.32 -5.01
C GLU A 128 -0.91 2.33 -3.92
N LEU A 129 -1.70 1.31 -4.28
CA LEU A 129 -2.08 0.22 -3.37
C LEU A 129 -0.85 -0.54 -2.87
N ALA A 130 0.06 -0.92 -3.78
CA ALA A 130 1.29 -1.62 -3.41
C ALA A 130 2.19 -0.76 -2.51
N ASN A 131 2.35 0.54 -2.83
CA ASN A 131 3.13 1.46 -2.01
C ASN A 131 2.55 1.59 -0.59
N THR A 132 1.23 1.71 -0.47
CA THR A 132 0.55 1.82 0.82
C THR A 132 0.76 0.56 1.66
N VAL A 133 0.51 -0.64 1.10
CA VAL A 133 0.61 -1.91 1.83
C VAL A 133 2.05 -2.26 2.21
N VAL A 134 3.03 -1.98 1.32
CA VAL A 134 4.41 -2.43 1.52
C VAL A 134 5.28 -1.38 2.19
N TYR A 135 5.28 -0.14 1.69
CA TYR A 135 6.25 0.88 2.10
C TYR A 135 5.72 1.85 3.16
N GLU A 136 4.54 2.44 2.95
CA GLU A 136 4.04 3.46 3.86
C GLU A 136 3.77 2.93 5.26
N VAL A 137 3.08 1.79 5.35
CA VAL A 137 2.76 1.15 6.64
C VAL A 137 4.04 0.70 7.37
N ASN A 138 5.06 0.25 6.64
CA ASN A 138 6.36 -0.09 7.20
C ASN A 138 7.05 1.13 7.82
N ASN A 139 7.17 2.21 7.04
CA ASN A 139 7.80 3.43 7.48
C ASN A 139 7.02 4.07 8.64
N GLY A 140 5.70 4.10 8.54
CA GLY A 140 4.82 4.61 9.58
C GLY A 140 4.97 3.86 10.90
N SER A 141 4.95 2.53 10.85
CA SER A 141 5.12 1.67 12.04
C SER A 141 6.46 1.87 12.71
N THR A 142 7.54 1.88 11.93
CA THR A 142 8.90 2.06 12.44
C THR A 142 9.09 3.44 13.07
N LEU A 143 8.64 4.51 12.39
CA LEU A 143 8.72 5.87 12.92
C LEU A 143 7.92 6.01 14.21
N LEU A 144 6.70 5.49 14.27
CA LEU A 144 5.84 5.63 15.42
C LEU A 144 6.39 4.88 16.64
N VAL A 145 6.73 3.60 16.46
CA VAL A 145 7.20 2.77 17.59
C VAL A 145 8.55 3.28 18.12
N ASN A 146 9.50 3.61 17.24
CA ASN A 146 10.79 4.17 17.66
C ASN A 146 10.62 5.51 18.37
N SER A 147 9.71 6.36 17.90
CA SER A 147 9.43 7.64 18.56
C SER A 147 8.78 7.45 19.93
N LEU A 148 7.85 6.52 20.08
CA LEU A 148 7.24 6.21 21.38
C LEU A 148 8.28 5.68 22.38
N MET A 149 9.19 4.81 21.91
CA MET A 149 10.26 4.31 22.77
C MET A 149 11.28 5.37 23.13
N ALA A 150 11.62 6.27 22.19
CA ALA A 150 12.46 7.43 22.47
C ALA A 150 11.79 8.38 23.48
N LEU A 151 10.47 8.61 23.36
CA LEU A 151 9.70 9.40 24.31
C LEU A 151 9.83 8.84 25.73
N VAL A 152 9.64 7.54 25.89
CA VAL A 152 9.77 6.87 27.19
C VAL A 152 11.20 6.99 27.72
N ARG A 153 12.19 6.60 26.91
CA ARG A 153 13.61 6.64 27.30
C ARG A 153 14.04 8.04 27.74
N ASP A 154 13.80 9.03 26.89
CA ASP A 154 14.31 10.38 27.11
C ASP A 154 13.56 11.08 28.26
N THR A 155 12.27 10.75 28.49
CA THR A 155 11.51 11.22 29.65
C THR A 155 12.06 10.63 30.95
N VAL A 156 12.30 9.32 31.00
CA VAL A 156 12.86 8.64 32.17
C VAL A 156 14.28 9.18 32.48
N THR A 157 15.11 9.30 31.42
CA THR A 157 16.48 9.88 31.56
C THR A 157 16.43 11.30 32.10
N MET A 158 15.55 12.13 31.57
CA MET A 158 15.39 13.52 32.03
C MET A 158 14.99 13.60 33.52
N ILE A 159 13.98 12.81 33.91
CA ILE A 159 13.53 12.76 35.33
C ILE A 159 14.65 12.26 36.23
N ALA A 160 15.38 11.21 35.82
CA ALA A 160 16.47 10.66 36.62
C ALA A 160 17.65 11.63 36.76
N LEU A 161 18.05 12.33 35.67
CA LEU A 161 19.11 13.34 35.70
C LEU A 161 18.71 14.58 36.54
N VAL A 162 17.49 15.10 36.37
CA VAL A 162 16.99 16.21 37.17
C VAL A 162 16.92 15.84 38.66
N GLY A 163 16.43 14.64 38.97
CA GLY A 163 16.44 14.11 40.34
C GLY A 163 17.85 14.02 40.94
N TYR A 164 18.83 13.57 40.15
CA TYR A 164 20.22 13.51 40.56
C TYR A 164 20.84 14.91 40.75
N LEU A 165 20.55 15.89 39.89
CA LEU A 165 20.97 17.28 40.05
C LEU A 165 20.41 17.94 41.33
N LEU A 166 19.12 17.70 41.63
CA LEU A 166 18.49 18.17 42.88
C LEU A 166 19.14 17.56 44.12
N TYR A 167 19.51 16.26 44.05
CA TYR A 167 20.23 15.59 45.13
C TYR A 167 21.63 16.15 45.36
N LEU A 168 22.36 16.56 44.29
CA LEU A 168 23.68 17.13 44.41
C LEU A 168 23.66 18.57 44.98
N ASN A 169 22.90 19.44 44.34
CA ASN A 169 22.80 20.85 44.79
C ASN A 169 21.53 21.49 44.21
N TRP A 170 20.53 21.72 45.07
CA TRP A 170 19.25 22.27 44.64
C TRP A 170 19.35 23.73 44.17
N GLN A 171 20.29 24.52 44.70
CA GLN A 171 20.50 25.93 44.33
C GLN A 171 21.05 26.05 42.92
N LEU A 172 22.06 25.25 42.54
CA LEU A 172 22.60 25.21 41.18
C LEU A 172 21.55 24.64 40.21
N THR A 173 20.70 23.72 40.67
CA THR A 173 19.63 23.13 39.84
C THR A 173 18.59 24.18 39.46
N THR A 174 18.37 25.23 40.22
CA THR A 174 17.48 26.33 39.86
C THR A 174 17.93 27.04 38.58
N ILE A 175 19.24 27.18 38.36
CA ILE A 175 19.81 27.75 37.13
C ILE A 175 19.47 26.83 35.94
N VAL A 176 19.64 25.53 36.13
CA VAL A 176 19.28 24.53 35.10
C VAL A 176 17.77 24.56 34.82
N ALA A 177 16.93 24.70 35.85
CA ALA A 177 15.48 24.79 35.73
C ALA A 177 15.01 26.00 34.89
N ILE A 178 15.76 27.11 34.90
CA ILE A 178 15.49 28.28 34.05
C ILE A 178 15.99 28.02 32.62
N MET A 179 17.12 27.34 32.47
CA MET A 179 17.68 27.02 31.16
C MET A 179 16.78 26.05 30.36
N LEU A 180 16.18 25.04 31.01
CA LEU A 180 15.37 24.02 30.36
C LEU A 180 14.22 24.60 29.53
N PRO A 181 13.36 25.49 30.02
CA PRO A 181 12.31 26.15 29.25
C PRO A 181 12.84 26.97 28.09
N ALA A 182 13.98 27.67 28.27
CA ALA A 182 14.60 28.48 27.22
C ALA A 182 15.05 27.61 26.03
N VAL A 183 15.72 26.48 26.29
CA VAL A 183 16.10 25.49 25.27
C VAL A 183 14.85 24.94 24.61
N ALA A 184 13.88 24.50 25.40
CA ALA A 184 12.65 23.92 24.89
C ALA A 184 11.90 24.92 23.97
N PHE A 185 11.79 26.17 24.33
CA PHE A 185 11.14 27.23 23.54
C PHE A 185 11.81 27.40 22.17
N ILE A 186 13.15 27.51 22.14
CA ILE A 186 13.91 27.65 20.89
C ILE A 186 13.76 26.43 20.05
N MET A 187 13.85 25.22 20.63
CA MET A 187 13.68 23.95 19.92
C MET A 187 12.30 23.82 19.32
N VAL A 188 11.23 24.12 20.05
CA VAL A 188 9.85 24.06 19.54
C VAL A 188 9.66 25.04 18.38
N LYS A 189 10.16 26.27 18.48
CA LYS A 189 10.07 27.28 17.41
C LYS A 189 10.80 26.84 16.14
N LEU A 190 11.99 26.26 16.30
CA LEU A 190 12.81 25.80 15.18
C LEU A 190 12.24 24.51 14.54
N SER A 191 11.72 23.58 15.36
CA SER A 191 11.06 22.36 14.90
C SER A 191 9.81 22.66 14.07
N LYS A 192 9.00 23.66 14.43
CA LYS A 192 7.86 24.11 13.61
C LYS A 192 8.31 24.61 12.23
N LYS A 193 9.41 25.37 12.16
CA LYS A 193 9.97 25.83 10.89
C LYS A 193 10.49 24.66 10.04
N LEU A 194 11.21 23.73 10.66
CA LEU A 194 11.70 22.51 10.01
C LEU A 194 10.55 21.66 9.46
N TYR A 195 9.46 21.52 10.21
CA TYR A 195 8.28 20.79 9.74
C TYR A 195 7.71 21.37 8.45
N GLY A 196 7.54 22.69 8.37
CA GLY A 196 7.06 23.36 7.14
C GLY A 196 7.99 23.13 5.95
N LEU A 197 9.32 23.25 6.16
CA LEU A 197 10.32 23.00 5.12
C LEU A 197 10.34 21.52 4.68
N SER A 198 10.25 20.59 5.64
CA SER A 198 10.19 19.15 5.33
C SER A 198 8.96 18.78 4.52
N LYS A 199 7.78 19.36 4.85
CA LYS A 199 6.56 19.16 4.08
C LYS A 199 6.70 19.65 2.63
N SER A 200 7.30 20.83 2.44
CA SER A 200 7.55 21.37 1.10
C SER A 200 8.57 20.53 0.32
N SER A 201 9.61 20.03 1.00
CA SER A 201 10.60 19.13 0.41
C SER A 201 9.98 17.80 0.00
N GLN A 202 9.09 17.24 0.82
CA GLN A 202 8.38 16.00 0.48
C GLN A 202 7.54 16.19 -0.79
N LYS A 203 6.76 17.28 -0.87
CA LYS A 203 5.98 17.58 -2.07
C LYS A 203 6.85 17.68 -3.33
N ALA A 204 7.99 18.38 -3.24
CA ALA A 204 8.92 18.47 -4.37
C ALA A 204 9.55 17.11 -4.75
N THR A 205 9.71 16.19 -3.78
CA THR A 205 10.16 14.81 -4.04
C THR A 205 9.07 14.03 -4.78
N ASP A 206 7.82 14.16 -4.37
CA ASP A 206 6.68 13.51 -5.01
C ASP A 206 6.50 14.02 -6.46
N ASP A 207 6.59 15.34 -6.66
CA ASP A 207 6.56 15.96 -8.00
C ASP A 207 7.71 15.45 -8.90
N LEU A 208 8.91 15.22 -8.33
CA LEU A 208 10.06 14.70 -9.06
C LEU A 208 9.84 13.21 -9.45
N ALA A 209 9.33 12.41 -8.53
CA ALA A 209 9.00 11.01 -8.78
C ALA A 209 7.94 10.88 -9.87
N TYR A 210 6.91 11.71 -9.84
CA TYR A 210 5.88 11.78 -10.88
C TYR A 210 6.47 12.09 -12.27
N VAL A 211 7.38 13.06 -12.37
CA VAL A 211 8.05 13.37 -13.66
C VAL A 211 8.85 12.18 -14.17
N VAL A 212 9.54 11.44 -13.29
CA VAL A 212 10.28 10.24 -13.71
C VAL A 212 9.33 9.16 -14.21
N GLU A 213 8.25 8.87 -13.48
CA GLU A 213 7.24 7.88 -13.87
C GLU A 213 6.60 8.23 -15.22
N GLU A 214 6.16 9.48 -15.40
CA GLU A 214 5.59 9.97 -16.66
C GLU A 214 6.55 9.78 -17.83
N ASN A 215 7.83 10.12 -17.65
CA ASN A 215 8.85 9.99 -18.69
C ASN A 215 9.20 8.53 -19.02
N VAL A 216 9.14 7.63 -18.03
CA VAL A 216 9.34 6.19 -18.26
C VAL A 216 8.17 5.62 -19.07
N LEU A 217 6.94 5.99 -18.73
CA LEU A 217 5.74 5.56 -19.45
C LEU A 217 5.71 6.09 -20.87
N ALA A 218 6.01 7.37 -21.05
CA ALA A 218 6.00 8.06 -22.35
C ALA A 218 7.34 7.98 -23.13
N HIS A 219 8.25 7.04 -22.80
CA HIS A 219 9.62 7.02 -23.34
C HIS A 219 9.69 6.93 -24.88
N ARG A 220 8.70 6.27 -25.52
CA ARG A 220 8.62 6.18 -27.00
C ARG A 220 8.24 7.51 -27.62
N ASP A 221 7.20 8.16 -27.08
CA ASP A 221 6.68 9.43 -27.59
C ASP A 221 7.70 10.56 -27.41
N ILE A 222 8.37 10.59 -26.24
CA ILE A 222 9.44 11.55 -25.96
C ILE A 222 10.57 11.43 -27.01
N ARG A 223 10.97 10.20 -27.37
CA ARG A 223 12.00 9.97 -28.39
C ARG A 223 11.52 10.30 -29.79
N LEU A 224 10.28 9.89 -30.12
CA LEU A 224 9.68 10.13 -31.43
C LEU A 224 9.56 11.64 -31.73
N HIS A 225 9.20 12.44 -30.72
CA HIS A 225 9.03 13.88 -30.85
C HIS A 225 10.29 14.69 -30.47
N ALA A 226 11.44 14.02 -30.24
CA ALA A 226 12.70 14.66 -29.83
C ALA A 226 12.54 15.59 -28.60
N ALA A 227 11.64 15.24 -27.68
CA ALA A 227 11.27 16.06 -26.52
C ALA A 227 12.22 15.88 -25.30
N GLN A 228 13.32 15.11 -25.44
CA GLN A 228 14.28 14.87 -24.36
C GLN A 228 14.81 16.14 -23.69
N PRO A 229 15.21 17.20 -24.42
CA PRO A 229 15.71 18.43 -23.80
C PRO A 229 14.65 19.10 -22.91
N ALA A 230 13.41 19.18 -23.39
CA ALA A 230 12.31 19.80 -22.64
C ALA A 230 11.99 19.04 -21.34
N GLN A 231 12.03 17.70 -21.38
CA GLN A 231 11.83 16.89 -20.20
C GLN A 231 13.03 16.97 -19.23
N ALA A 232 14.24 17.01 -19.75
CA ALA A 232 15.43 17.24 -18.93
C ALA A 232 15.36 18.60 -18.20
N ASP A 233 14.96 19.66 -18.89
CA ASP A 233 14.77 20.98 -18.29
C ASP A 233 13.66 20.97 -17.21
N ARG A 234 12.55 20.26 -17.46
CA ARG A 234 11.49 20.09 -16.45
C ARG A 234 11.99 19.38 -15.21
N PHE A 235 12.71 18.28 -15.37
CA PHE A 235 13.34 17.55 -14.28
C PHE A 235 14.33 18.42 -13.51
N MET A 236 15.20 19.15 -14.20
CA MET A 236 16.20 20.02 -13.58
C MET A 236 15.57 21.16 -12.78
N ARG A 237 14.49 21.78 -13.23
CA ARG A 237 13.77 22.82 -12.47
C ARG A 237 13.21 22.29 -11.13
N ILE A 238 12.59 21.10 -11.14
CA ILE A 238 12.04 20.49 -9.94
C ILE A 238 13.18 20.05 -9.02
N SER A 239 14.23 19.44 -9.58
CA SER A 239 15.43 19.02 -8.84
C SER A 239 16.14 20.22 -8.17
N ASP A 240 16.25 21.38 -8.85
CA ASP A 240 16.82 22.59 -8.25
C ASP A 240 15.93 23.14 -7.14
N THR A 241 14.62 23.07 -7.27
CA THR A 241 13.67 23.42 -6.20
C THR A 241 13.88 22.52 -4.98
N LEU A 242 13.98 21.21 -5.17
CA LEU A 242 14.26 20.25 -4.12
C LEU A 242 15.62 20.54 -3.45
N ARG A 243 16.66 20.82 -4.24
CA ARG A 243 17.98 21.21 -3.74
C ARG A 243 17.91 22.44 -2.85
N ARG A 244 17.20 23.50 -3.29
CA ARG A 244 17.03 24.73 -2.47
C ARG A 244 16.28 24.48 -1.17
N LEU A 245 15.24 23.64 -1.20
CA LEU A 245 14.48 23.26 0.00
C LEU A 245 15.34 22.42 0.94
N SER A 246 16.11 21.46 0.41
CA SER A 246 17.04 20.64 1.19
C SER A 246 18.12 21.51 1.87
N MET A 247 18.68 22.47 1.16
CA MET A 247 19.64 23.42 1.74
C MET A 247 19.04 24.24 2.89
N LYS A 248 17.80 24.74 2.74
CA LYS A 248 17.08 25.47 3.81
C LYS A 248 16.80 24.57 5.01
N THR A 249 16.41 23.33 4.77
CA THR A 249 16.14 22.33 5.81
C THR A 249 17.43 22.02 6.58
N THR A 250 18.53 21.76 5.83
CA THR A 250 19.85 21.49 6.43
C THR A 250 20.36 22.69 7.23
N ALA A 251 20.26 23.91 6.69
CA ALA A 251 20.68 25.12 7.41
C ALA A 251 19.88 25.30 8.70
N ALA A 252 18.55 25.10 8.66
CA ALA A 252 17.70 25.18 9.85
C ALA A 252 18.02 24.09 10.88
N SER A 253 18.27 22.85 10.46
CA SER A 253 18.65 21.76 11.37
C SER A 253 20.06 21.93 11.92
N ALA A 254 21.02 22.36 11.08
CA ALA A 254 22.39 22.59 11.49
C ALA A 254 22.50 23.73 12.52
N ALA A 255 21.64 24.76 12.46
CA ALA A 255 21.60 25.85 13.43
C ALA A 255 21.16 25.39 14.83
N MET A 256 20.46 24.24 14.95
CA MET A 256 20.00 23.75 16.26
C MET A 256 21.16 23.43 17.20
N LYS A 257 22.22 22.79 16.70
CA LYS A 257 23.38 22.39 17.53
C LYS A 257 24.15 23.58 18.12
N PRO A 258 24.58 24.58 17.32
CA PRO A 258 25.26 25.77 17.87
C PRO A 258 24.39 26.54 18.85
N LEU A 259 23.10 26.74 18.56
CA LEU A 259 22.20 27.46 19.48
C LEU A 259 22.06 26.74 20.81
N THR A 260 21.92 25.41 20.80
CA THR A 260 21.85 24.61 22.03
C THR A 260 23.16 24.68 22.80
N GLN A 261 24.31 24.63 22.11
CA GLN A 261 25.63 24.74 22.73
C GLN A 261 25.86 26.12 23.36
N MET A 262 25.41 27.20 22.72
CA MET A 262 25.49 28.55 23.28
C MET A 262 24.69 28.69 24.58
N ILE A 263 23.46 28.18 24.61
CA ILE A 263 22.64 28.21 25.83
C ILE A 263 23.29 27.37 26.93
N ALA A 264 23.79 26.20 26.61
CA ALA A 264 24.50 25.34 27.55
C ALA A 264 25.77 26.01 28.08
N ALA A 265 26.52 26.74 27.24
CA ALA A 265 27.70 27.47 27.64
C ALA A 265 27.37 28.65 28.59
N ILE A 266 26.28 29.40 28.33
CA ILE A 266 25.80 30.47 29.21
C ILE A 266 25.40 29.89 30.57
N ALA A 267 24.63 28.80 30.57
CA ALA A 267 24.24 28.14 31.82
C ALA A 267 25.46 27.59 32.58
N LEU A 268 26.40 26.95 31.86
CA LEU A 268 27.63 26.45 32.46
C LEU A 268 28.47 27.58 33.08
N SER A 269 28.60 28.72 32.39
CA SER A 269 29.30 29.90 32.93
C SER A 269 28.65 30.43 34.21
N ALA A 270 27.31 30.52 34.23
CA ALA A 270 26.57 30.91 35.42
C ALA A 270 26.76 29.92 36.59
N ILE A 271 26.70 28.61 36.29
CA ILE A 271 26.93 27.54 37.29
C ILE A 271 28.36 27.61 37.84
N ILE A 272 29.37 27.77 36.99
CA ILE A 272 30.78 27.93 37.42
C ILE A 272 30.92 29.14 38.33
N SER A 273 30.34 30.28 37.95
CA SER A 273 30.44 31.51 38.78
C SER A 273 29.80 31.32 40.16
N VAL A 274 28.62 30.73 40.23
CA VAL A 274 27.94 30.49 41.53
C VAL A 274 28.66 29.40 42.33
N ALA A 275 29.14 28.33 41.69
CA ALA A 275 29.88 27.26 42.36
C ALA A 275 31.21 27.72 42.92
N LEU A 276 31.92 28.63 42.22
CA LEU A 276 33.15 29.26 42.76
C LEU A 276 32.86 30.12 43.97
N LEU A 277 31.77 30.88 44.00
CA LEU A 277 31.35 31.62 45.17
C LEU A 277 31.01 30.71 46.36
N GLN A 278 30.27 29.61 46.10
CA GLN A 278 29.95 28.62 47.15
C GLN A 278 31.17 27.81 47.62
N SER A 279 32.15 27.57 46.74
CA SER A 279 33.39 26.87 47.12
C SER A 279 34.29 27.70 48.03
N ALA A 280 34.25 29.03 47.92
CA ALA A 280 34.97 29.92 48.83
C ALA A 280 34.48 29.77 50.27
N ASP A 281 33.21 29.41 50.49
CA ASP A 281 32.57 29.12 51.76
C ASP A 281 32.69 27.67 52.22
N GLY A 282 33.45 26.84 51.51
CA GLY A 282 33.67 25.40 51.82
C GLY A 282 32.52 24.46 51.47
N GLY A 283 31.53 24.92 50.68
CA GLY A 283 30.25 24.20 50.45
C GLY A 283 30.21 23.16 49.32
N THR A 284 31.19 23.10 48.39
CA THR A 284 31.11 22.22 47.21
C THR A 284 32.47 21.55 46.93
N SER A 285 32.50 20.22 46.79
CA SER A 285 33.72 19.50 46.40
C SER A 285 33.95 19.54 44.88
N VAL A 286 35.23 19.31 44.45
CA VAL A 286 35.60 19.24 43.03
C VAL A 286 34.85 18.09 42.33
N GLY A 287 34.66 16.95 43.00
CA GLY A 287 33.92 15.82 42.47
C GLY A 287 32.43 16.11 42.30
N GLU A 288 31.83 16.84 43.28
CA GLU A 288 30.43 17.25 43.23
C GLU A 288 30.17 18.23 42.10
N PHE A 289 31.03 19.21 41.91
CA PHE A 289 30.96 20.16 40.81
C PHE A 289 31.08 19.48 39.45
N THR A 290 32.07 18.60 39.30
CA THR A 290 32.28 17.88 38.03
C THR A 290 31.11 16.93 37.70
N ALA A 291 30.56 16.25 38.72
CA ALA A 291 29.37 15.41 38.54
C ALA A 291 28.15 16.25 38.15
N PHE A 292 27.97 17.43 38.75
CA PHE A 292 26.89 18.35 38.44
C PHE A 292 26.95 18.84 36.98
N VAL A 293 28.13 19.34 36.55
CA VAL A 293 28.34 19.80 35.17
C VAL A 293 28.12 18.70 34.17
N THR A 294 28.63 17.48 34.42
CA THR A 294 28.44 16.34 33.56
C THR A 294 26.96 15.97 33.45
N ALA A 295 26.23 15.89 34.56
CA ALA A 295 24.80 15.59 34.56
C ALA A 295 23.98 16.65 33.80
N MET A 296 24.34 17.94 33.96
CA MET A 296 23.74 19.06 33.23
C MET A 296 23.95 18.92 31.71
N LEU A 297 25.16 18.60 31.26
CA LEU A 297 25.47 18.43 29.84
C LEU A 297 24.73 17.23 29.24
N LEU A 298 24.56 16.17 30.03
CA LEU A 298 23.79 14.96 29.59
C LEU A 298 22.29 15.26 29.41
N LEU A 299 21.72 16.30 30.04
CA LEU A 299 20.33 16.73 29.86
C LEU A 299 20.03 17.29 28.46
N VAL A 300 21.04 17.84 27.78
CA VAL A 300 20.85 18.52 26.49
C VAL A 300 20.28 17.60 25.43
N ALA A 301 20.73 16.35 25.36
CA ALA A 301 20.29 15.38 24.34
C ALA A 301 18.83 14.97 24.53
N PRO A 302 18.35 14.54 25.72
CA PRO A 302 16.94 14.24 25.96
C PRO A 302 16.00 15.41 25.65
N ILE A 303 16.36 16.63 26.04
CA ILE A 303 15.54 17.82 25.76
C ILE A 303 15.37 18.04 24.26
N LYS A 304 16.47 17.93 23.50
CA LYS A 304 16.44 18.04 22.05
C LYS A 304 15.53 16.98 21.44
N HIS A 305 15.70 15.72 21.79
CA HIS A 305 14.91 14.62 21.27
C HIS A 305 13.42 14.79 21.58
N LEU A 306 13.07 15.12 22.83
CA LEU A 306 11.68 15.36 23.23
C LEU A 306 11.04 16.54 22.47
N SER A 307 11.83 17.58 22.15
CA SER A 307 11.34 18.73 21.38
C SER A 307 11.05 18.40 19.92
N GLU A 308 11.76 17.41 19.35
CA GLU A 308 11.64 17.00 17.95
C GLU A 308 10.63 15.85 17.75
N ILE A 309 10.22 15.17 18.82
CA ILE A 309 9.50 13.89 18.77
C ILE A 309 8.08 13.98 18.17
N ALA A 310 7.45 15.15 18.24
CA ALA A 310 6.11 15.37 17.71
C ALA A 310 6.03 15.14 16.19
N ASN A 311 7.11 15.48 15.46
CA ASN A 311 7.15 15.35 14.00
C ASN A 311 7.15 13.88 13.53
N PRO A 312 8.09 13.01 13.96
CA PRO A 312 8.07 11.61 13.56
C PRO A 312 6.80 10.87 14.04
N ILE A 313 6.25 11.21 15.22
CA ILE A 313 4.95 10.64 15.65
C ILE A 313 3.83 11.02 14.69
N THR A 314 3.72 12.30 14.34
CA THR A 314 2.67 12.77 13.40
C THR A 314 2.82 12.14 12.02
N ARG A 315 4.04 12.07 11.50
CA ARG A 315 4.32 11.42 10.21
C ARG A 315 4.03 9.92 10.24
N GLY A 316 4.45 9.24 11.30
CA GLY A 316 4.18 7.81 11.49
C GLY A 316 2.68 7.51 11.56
N LEU A 317 1.93 8.33 12.30
CA LEU A 317 0.46 8.23 12.36
C LEU A 317 -0.17 8.48 11.00
N ALA A 318 0.24 9.52 10.27
CA ALA A 318 -0.32 9.85 8.95
C ALA A 318 -0.08 8.72 7.92
N SER A 319 1.12 8.10 7.93
CA SER A 319 1.41 6.95 7.05
C SER A 319 0.58 5.73 7.41
N LEU A 320 0.36 5.46 8.70
CA LEU A 320 -0.51 4.36 9.14
C LEU A 320 -1.99 4.63 8.87
N GLU A 321 -2.43 5.89 8.94
CA GLU A 321 -3.81 6.27 8.61
C GLU A 321 -4.18 5.93 7.18
N ARG A 322 -3.29 6.16 6.21
CA ARG A 322 -3.53 5.72 4.82
C ARG A 322 -3.78 4.21 4.73
N GLY A 323 -3.04 3.41 5.49
CA GLY A 323 -3.31 1.98 5.60
C GLY A 323 -4.66 1.66 6.24
N PHE A 324 -5.06 2.41 7.27
CA PHE A 324 -6.38 2.25 7.89
C PHE A 324 -7.52 2.77 7.01
N ASP A 325 -7.29 3.83 6.24
CA ASP A 325 -8.27 4.31 5.26
C ASP A 325 -8.55 3.23 4.21
N LEU A 326 -7.52 2.50 3.75
CA LEU A 326 -7.72 1.34 2.88
C LEU A 326 -8.57 0.25 3.53
N LEU A 327 -8.40 -0.02 4.84
CA LEU A 327 -9.23 -0.96 5.58
C LEU A 327 -10.68 -0.49 5.77
N ASP A 328 -10.90 0.84 5.86
CA ASP A 328 -12.22 1.44 6.09
C ASP A 328 -12.98 1.70 4.79
N LEU A 329 -12.29 2.15 3.72
CA LEU A 329 -12.89 2.59 2.45
C LEU A 329 -13.36 1.43 1.57
N SER A 330 -12.74 0.26 1.71
CA SER A 330 -13.17 -0.87 0.91
C SER A 330 -14.36 -1.57 1.59
N ASP A 331 -15.58 -1.25 1.16
CA ASP A 331 -16.70 -2.13 1.42
C ASP A 331 -16.35 -3.50 0.86
N SER A 332 -16.48 -4.54 1.69
CA SER A 332 -16.36 -5.90 1.20
C SER A 332 -17.56 -6.23 0.34
N GLU A 333 -17.35 -7.03 -0.68
CA GLU A 333 -18.45 -7.55 -1.47
C GLU A 333 -19.42 -8.33 -0.55
N GLN A 334 -20.70 -8.09 -0.72
CA GLN A 334 -21.72 -8.80 0.06
C GLN A 334 -22.04 -10.13 -0.61
N SER A 335 -21.81 -11.24 0.09
CA SER A 335 -22.19 -12.58 -0.37
C SER A 335 -23.60 -12.92 0.12
N GLY A 336 -24.40 -13.52 -0.77
CA GLY A 336 -25.64 -14.16 -0.38
C GLY A 336 -25.40 -15.57 0.20
N SER A 337 -26.47 -16.34 0.33
CA SER A 337 -26.43 -17.68 0.92
C SER A 337 -26.81 -18.81 -0.06
N PHE A 338 -27.34 -18.48 -1.24
CA PHE A 338 -27.74 -19.48 -2.24
C PHE A 338 -26.53 -20.06 -2.95
N SER A 339 -26.48 -21.38 -3.07
CA SER A 339 -25.40 -22.09 -3.72
C SER A 339 -25.95 -23.23 -4.58
N LYS A 340 -25.49 -23.31 -5.84
CA LYS A 340 -25.76 -24.38 -6.78
C LYS A 340 -24.43 -24.81 -7.41
N THR A 341 -24.16 -26.11 -7.46
CA THR A 341 -22.88 -26.63 -7.98
C THR A 341 -22.67 -26.27 -9.46
N ARG A 342 -23.71 -26.42 -10.30
CA ARG A 342 -23.69 -26.06 -11.72
C ARG A 342 -25.04 -25.47 -12.10
N ALA A 343 -25.04 -24.25 -12.60
CA ALA A 343 -26.22 -23.61 -13.14
C ALA A 343 -26.61 -24.19 -14.52
N ASP A 344 -27.88 -24.05 -14.85
CA ASP A 344 -28.34 -24.39 -16.20
C ASP A 344 -27.91 -23.31 -17.19
N GLY A 345 -27.90 -22.06 -16.79
CA GLY A 345 -27.36 -20.95 -17.58
C GLY A 345 -28.43 -20.07 -18.23
N ASN A 346 -29.65 -20.04 -17.69
CA ASN A 346 -30.66 -19.06 -18.08
C ASN A 346 -30.43 -17.75 -17.37
N ILE A 347 -30.24 -16.65 -18.09
CA ILE A 347 -29.93 -15.33 -17.56
C ILE A 347 -31.04 -14.36 -17.90
N GLU A 348 -31.49 -13.60 -16.93
CA GLU A 348 -32.51 -12.58 -17.12
C GLU A 348 -32.10 -11.25 -16.49
N PHE A 349 -32.16 -10.18 -17.29
CA PHE A 349 -32.04 -8.79 -16.85
C PHE A 349 -33.41 -8.17 -16.88
N LEU A 350 -33.85 -7.57 -15.78
CA LEU A 350 -35.13 -6.88 -15.62
C LEU A 350 -34.88 -5.42 -15.23
N ASP A 351 -35.08 -4.50 -16.18
CA ASP A 351 -34.94 -3.04 -16.02
C ASP A 351 -33.62 -2.63 -15.34
N ALA A 352 -32.55 -3.37 -15.66
CA ALA A 352 -31.24 -3.15 -15.06
C ALA A 352 -30.65 -1.82 -15.51
N SER A 353 -30.21 -1.01 -14.53
CA SER A 353 -29.53 0.27 -14.78
C SER A 353 -28.25 0.35 -13.96
N VAL A 354 -27.20 0.97 -14.52
CA VAL A 354 -25.88 1.09 -13.89
C VAL A 354 -25.36 2.52 -14.00
N LYS A 355 -24.78 3.01 -12.89
CA LYS A 355 -24.01 4.26 -12.81
C LYS A 355 -22.67 4.00 -12.14
N TYR A 356 -21.58 4.52 -12.69
CA TYR A 356 -20.25 4.39 -12.08
C TYR A 356 -20.01 5.39 -10.93
N LYS A 357 -20.62 6.57 -10.97
CA LYS A 357 -20.52 7.61 -9.93
C LYS A 357 -21.84 8.34 -9.77
N GLU A 358 -22.15 8.75 -8.55
CA GLU A 358 -23.30 9.63 -8.30
C GLU A 358 -23.14 10.93 -9.11
N GLY A 359 -24.19 11.32 -9.85
CA GLY A 359 -24.18 12.49 -10.73
C GLY A 359 -23.65 12.23 -12.15
N ALA A 360 -23.10 11.06 -12.46
CA ALA A 360 -22.78 10.65 -13.83
C ALA A 360 -24.04 10.14 -14.57
N GLY A 361 -24.02 10.17 -15.90
CA GLY A 361 -25.02 9.51 -16.74
C GLY A 361 -25.07 8.00 -16.52
N PHE A 362 -26.13 7.36 -16.97
CA PHE A 362 -26.25 5.91 -16.96
C PHE A 362 -25.27 5.29 -17.96
N ALA A 363 -24.52 4.28 -17.52
CA ALA A 363 -23.71 3.45 -18.39
C ALA A 363 -24.55 2.35 -19.05
N VAL A 364 -25.60 1.89 -18.34
CA VAL A 364 -26.69 1.04 -18.82
C VAL A 364 -27.98 1.60 -18.23
N GLU A 365 -29.04 1.73 -19.02
CA GLU A 365 -30.29 2.36 -18.60
C GLU A 365 -31.50 1.49 -18.98
N ASN A 366 -32.28 1.05 -17.97
CA ASN A 366 -33.51 0.28 -18.08
C ASN A 366 -33.42 -0.89 -19.08
N LEU A 367 -32.35 -1.70 -18.96
CA LEU A 367 -32.07 -2.79 -19.87
C LEU A 367 -32.80 -4.06 -19.42
N SER A 368 -33.63 -4.63 -20.31
CA SER A 368 -34.27 -5.92 -20.12
C SER A 368 -33.85 -6.87 -21.25
N LEU A 369 -33.31 -8.05 -20.87
CA LEU A 369 -32.78 -9.04 -21.78
C LEU A 369 -32.86 -10.42 -21.13
N THR A 370 -33.38 -11.41 -21.84
CA THR A 370 -33.34 -12.83 -21.44
C THR A 370 -32.39 -13.58 -22.36
N ILE A 371 -31.55 -14.42 -21.81
CA ILE A 371 -30.61 -15.31 -22.55
C ILE A 371 -30.90 -16.73 -22.11
N GLU A 372 -31.18 -17.60 -23.09
CA GLU A 372 -31.56 -18.96 -22.81
C GLU A 372 -30.34 -19.89 -22.64
N HIS A 373 -30.54 -21.04 -22.01
CA HIS A 373 -29.50 -22.03 -21.83
C HIS A 373 -28.92 -22.46 -23.19
N GLY A 374 -27.58 -22.44 -23.27
CA GLY A 374 -26.83 -22.84 -24.45
C GLY A 374 -26.85 -21.84 -25.61
N GLU A 375 -27.52 -20.69 -25.45
CA GLU A 375 -27.58 -19.65 -26.47
C GLU A 375 -26.27 -18.86 -26.53
N THR A 376 -25.82 -18.56 -27.76
CA THR A 376 -24.72 -17.64 -28.02
C THR A 376 -25.25 -16.26 -28.40
N VAL A 377 -25.07 -15.28 -27.53
CA VAL A 377 -25.51 -13.89 -27.72
C VAL A 377 -24.32 -12.98 -28.00
N ALA A 378 -24.31 -12.31 -29.15
CA ALA A 378 -23.31 -11.30 -29.50
C ALA A 378 -23.77 -9.90 -29.14
N LEU A 379 -22.99 -9.18 -28.33
CA LEU A 379 -23.19 -7.77 -27.98
C LEU A 379 -22.40 -6.90 -28.97
N VAL A 380 -23.11 -6.04 -29.71
CA VAL A 380 -22.56 -5.18 -30.75
C VAL A 380 -22.92 -3.71 -30.45
N GLY A 381 -22.06 -2.78 -30.80
CA GLY A 381 -22.29 -1.34 -30.61
C GLY A 381 -21.00 -0.55 -30.52
N ALA A 382 -21.09 0.77 -30.57
CA ALA A 382 -19.93 1.66 -30.46
C ALA A 382 -19.15 1.50 -29.16
N SER A 383 -17.89 1.97 -29.12
CA SER A 383 -17.14 2.07 -27.86
C SER A 383 -17.90 2.95 -26.86
N GLY A 384 -17.99 2.52 -25.60
CA GLY A 384 -18.76 3.24 -24.59
C GLY A 384 -20.29 2.98 -24.62
N SER A 385 -20.81 2.08 -25.46
CA SER A 385 -22.25 1.76 -25.51
C SER A 385 -22.78 0.95 -24.31
N GLY A 386 -21.90 0.50 -23.37
CA GLY A 386 -22.30 -0.22 -22.16
C GLY A 386 -22.10 -1.74 -22.20
N LYS A 387 -21.52 -2.32 -23.25
CA LYS A 387 -21.32 -3.78 -23.43
C LYS A 387 -20.53 -4.42 -22.28
N THR A 388 -19.33 -3.87 -21.99
CA THR A 388 -18.47 -4.36 -20.91
C THR A 388 -19.12 -4.14 -19.53
N THR A 389 -19.88 -3.07 -19.36
CA THR A 389 -20.66 -2.82 -18.14
C THR A 389 -21.71 -3.93 -17.94
N LEU A 390 -22.43 -4.29 -18.99
CA LEU A 390 -23.46 -5.32 -18.96
C LEU A 390 -22.90 -6.70 -18.54
N VAL A 391 -21.79 -7.12 -19.15
CA VAL A 391 -21.18 -8.42 -18.83
C VAL A 391 -20.56 -8.45 -17.42
N ASN A 392 -20.07 -7.33 -16.90
CA ASN A 392 -19.51 -7.24 -15.55
C ASN A 392 -20.57 -7.32 -14.44
N LEU A 393 -21.84 -7.13 -14.75
CA LEU A 393 -22.94 -7.34 -13.82
C LEU A 393 -23.14 -8.82 -13.46
N LEU A 394 -22.86 -9.75 -14.39
CA LEU A 394 -23.12 -11.18 -14.22
C LEU A 394 -22.27 -11.83 -13.10
N PRO A 395 -20.94 -11.66 -13.07
CA PRO A 395 -20.12 -12.15 -11.95
C PRO A 395 -20.16 -11.22 -10.73
N ARG A 396 -21.07 -10.22 -10.73
CA ARG A 396 -21.17 -9.18 -9.70
C ARG A 396 -19.85 -8.46 -9.45
N PHE A 397 -19.13 -8.11 -10.53
CA PHE A 397 -18.04 -7.13 -10.44
C PHE A 397 -18.58 -5.71 -10.34
N LEU A 398 -19.79 -5.49 -10.88
CA LEU A 398 -20.59 -4.28 -10.70
C LEU A 398 -21.97 -4.66 -10.17
N GLU A 399 -22.55 -3.81 -9.34
CA GLU A 399 -23.94 -3.98 -8.87
C GLU A 399 -24.87 -3.03 -9.62
N PRO A 400 -26.10 -3.45 -9.96
CA PRO A 400 -27.05 -2.56 -10.62
C PRO A 400 -27.48 -1.45 -9.66
N TYR A 401 -27.59 -0.23 -10.18
CA TYR A 401 -28.18 0.91 -9.46
C TYR A 401 -29.69 0.70 -9.23
N SER A 402 -30.38 0.13 -10.22
CA SER A 402 -31.80 -0.26 -10.14
C SER A 402 -32.05 -1.47 -11.06
N GLY A 403 -33.18 -2.14 -10.86
CA GLY A 403 -33.55 -3.37 -11.56
C GLY A 403 -33.00 -4.61 -10.89
N ASN A 404 -33.23 -5.77 -11.52
CA ASN A 404 -32.81 -7.07 -10.99
C ASN A 404 -32.12 -7.89 -12.09
N ILE A 405 -31.23 -8.79 -11.67
CA ILE A 405 -30.60 -9.75 -12.56
C ILE A 405 -30.72 -11.12 -11.91
N SER A 406 -31.14 -12.11 -12.67
CA SER A 406 -31.30 -13.49 -12.19
C SER A 406 -30.54 -14.48 -13.05
N LEU A 407 -30.07 -15.55 -12.40
CA LEU A 407 -29.51 -16.75 -13.02
C LEU A 407 -30.37 -17.95 -12.58
N ASP A 408 -30.96 -18.67 -13.53
CA ASP A 408 -31.89 -19.79 -13.29
C ASP A 408 -33.03 -19.38 -12.34
N ASN A 409 -33.65 -18.24 -12.55
CA ASN A 409 -34.72 -17.65 -11.73
C ASN A 409 -34.29 -17.24 -10.30
N GLN A 410 -33.02 -17.32 -9.93
CA GLN A 410 -32.52 -16.88 -8.64
C GLN A 410 -31.78 -15.55 -8.81
N LEU A 411 -32.15 -14.54 -7.99
CA LEU A 411 -31.50 -13.22 -8.05
C LEU A 411 -30.00 -13.34 -7.74
N LEU A 412 -29.15 -12.65 -8.52
CA LEU A 412 -27.68 -12.70 -8.36
C LEU A 412 -27.23 -12.23 -6.96
N LYS A 413 -27.96 -11.28 -6.35
CA LYS A 413 -27.65 -10.78 -5.01
C LYS A 413 -27.78 -11.83 -3.90
N ASP A 414 -28.61 -12.86 -4.12
CA ASP A 414 -28.89 -13.90 -3.14
C ASP A 414 -27.88 -15.06 -3.23
N TRP A 415 -27.08 -15.11 -4.30
CA TRP A 415 -26.05 -16.13 -4.48
C TRP A 415 -24.86 -15.90 -3.54
N ASP A 416 -24.29 -17.00 -3.02
CA ASP A 416 -22.92 -17.00 -2.54
C ASP A 416 -21.97 -16.60 -3.66
N LEU A 417 -21.10 -15.61 -3.43
CA LEU A 417 -20.25 -15.05 -4.49
C LEU A 417 -19.29 -16.06 -5.11
N THR A 418 -18.76 -16.98 -4.32
CA THR A 418 -17.87 -18.03 -4.82
C THR A 418 -18.64 -19.01 -5.69
N ALA A 419 -19.81 -19.45 -5.23
CA ALA A 419 -20.68 -20.32 -5.99
C ALA A 419 -21.15 -19.67 -7.29
N LEU A 420 -21.52 -18.38 -7.26
CA LEU A 420 -21.90 -17.60 -8.43
C LEU A 420 -20.75 -17.50 -9.44
N ARG A 421 -19.57 -17.06 -9.00
CA ARG A 421 -18.40 -16.86 -9.87
C ARG A 421 -17.87 -18.15 -10.45
N ASN A 422 -18.14 -19.28 -9.81
CA ASN A 422 -17.85 -20.60 -10.36
C ASN A 422 -18.73 -20.95 -11.56
N GLN A 423 -19.88 -20.28 -11.74
CA GLN A 423 -20.75 -20.47 -12.92
C GLN A 423 -20.22 -19.75 -14.17
N PHE A 424 -19.22 -18.87 -14.06
CA PHE A 424 -18.72 -18.07 -15.18
C PHE A 424 -17.27 -18.38 -15.51
N SER A 425 -16.95 -18.50 -16.79
CA SER A 425 -15.58 -18.39 -17.33
C SER A 425 -15.47 -17.09 -18.13
N LEU A 426 -14.36 -16.37 -17.96
CA LEU A 426 -14.08 -15.12 -18.65
C LEU A 426 -12.81 -15.23 -19.48
N VAL A 427 -12.87 -14.89 -20.75
CA VAL A 427 -11.72 -14.65 -21.62
C VAL A 427 -11.72 -13.17 -21.96
N SER A 428 -10.86 -12.40 -21.31
CA SER A 428 -10.80 -10.94 -21.45
C SER A 428 -9.89 -10.51 -22.60
N GLN A 429 -10.07 -9.28 -23.08
CA GLN A 429 -9.21 -8.62 -24.07
C GLN A 429 -7.76 -8.52 -23.59
N HIS A 430 -7.57 -8.10 -22.35
CA HIS A 430 -6.25 -7.99 -21.71
C HIS A 430 -6.02 -9.19 -20.80
N VAL A 431 -5.29 -10.17 -21.33
CA VAL A 431 -4.98 -11.40 -20.59
C VAL A 431 -3.86 -11.15 -19.59
N VAL A 432 -4.17 -11.26 -18.30
CA VAL A 432 -3.19 -11.17 -17.21
C VAL A 432 -2.69 -12.57 -16.84
N MET A 433 -1.36 -12.73 -16.79
CA MET A 433 -0.70 -13.95 -16.33
C MET A 433 0.09 -13.65 -15.06
N LEU A 434 -0.01 -14.54 -14.09
CA LEU A 434 0.78 -14.49 -12.88
C LEU A 434 2.21 -14.97 -13.16
N ASN A 435 3.17 -14.45 -12.43
CA ASN A 435 4.56 -14.93 -12.48
C ASN A 435 4.66 -16.30 -11.80
N ASP A 436 4.18 -17.33 -12.50
CA ASP A 436 4.08 -18.71 -12.02
C ASP A 436 4.20 -19.67 -13.22
N THR A 437 4.11 -20.97 -12.97
CA THR A 437 4.13 -21.97 -14.04
C THR A 437 2.92 -21.86 -14.97
N ILE A 438 3.03 -22.41 -16.18
CA ILE A 438 1.91 -22.53 -17.13
C ILE A 438 0.77 -23.33 -16.47
N ALA A 439 1.11 -24.44 -15.80
CA ALA A 439 0.12 -25.28 -15.11
C ALA A 439 -0.68 -24.49 -14.06
N ASN A 440 -0.02 -23.71 -13.23
CA ASN A 440 -0.67 -22.90 -12.19
C ASN A 440 -1.48 -21.73 -12.79
N ASN A 441 -1.04 -21.17 -13.91
CA ASN A 441 -1.82 -20.16 -14.64
C ASN A 441 -3.08 -20.73 -15.29
N VAL A 442 -3.06 -21.95 -15.78
CA VAL A 442 -4.25 -22.63 -16.34
C VAL A 442 -5.19 -23.07 -15.23
N ALA A 443 -4.67 -23.67 -14.17
CA ALA A 443 -5.44 -24.15 -13.01
C ALA A 443 -5.63 -23.05 -11.94
N LEU A 444 -5.76 -21.79 -12.34
CA LEU A 444 -5.91 -20.66 -11.42
C LEU A 444 -7.09 -20.87 -10.46
N GLY A 445 -6.82 -20.74 -9.16
CA GLY A 445 -7.82 -20.96 -8.10
C GLY A 445 -7.78 -22.36 -7.46
N VAL A 446 -6.99 -23.28 -8.03
CA VAL A 446 -6.71 -24.59 -7.42
C VAL A 446 -5.41 -24.53 -6.62
N ASN A 447 -5.36 -25.26 -5.49
CA ASN A 447 -4.12 -25.32 -4.71
C ASN A 447 -3.00 -25.95 -5.58
N GLN A 448 -1.83 -25.29 -5.62
CA GLN A 448 -0.68 -25.70 -6.43
C GLN A 448 -0.26 -27.18 -6.24
N THR A 449 -0.48 -27.73 -5.04
CA THR A 449 -0.16 -29.13 -4.72
C THR A 449 -1.17 -30.13 -5.28
N THR A 450 -2.36 -29.67 -5.74
CA THR A 450 -3.48 -30.50 -6.21
C THR A 450 -3.84 -30.23 -7.67
N VAL A 451 -2.98 -29.53 -8.42
CA VAL A 451 -3.19 -29.26 -9.85
C VAL A 451 -3.15 -30.57 -10.64
N ASP A 452 -4.23 -30.87 -11.34
CA ASP A 452 -4.33 -31.99 -12.28
C ASP A 452 -3.59 -31.65 -13.57
N ARG A 453 -2.34 -32.13 -13.70
CA ARG A 453 -1.48 -31.87 -14.85
C ARG A 453 -1.98 -32.52 -16.14
N GLU A 454 -2.66 -33.66 -16.04
CA GLU A 454 -3.24 -34.33 -17.21
C GLU A 454 -4.38 -33.50 -17.78
N LYS A 455 -5.28 -33.00 -16.92
CA LYS A 455 -6.35 -32.09 -17.33
C LYS A 455 -5.77 -30.76 -17.87
N VAL A 456 -4.70 -30.23 -17.27
CA VAL A 456 -4.01 -29.04 -17.81
C VAL A 456 -3.51 -29.30 -19.22
N GLN A 457 -2.85 -30.43 -19.45
CA GLN A 457 -2.33 -30.81 -20.77
C GLN A 457 -3.46 -30.93 -21.80
N GLN A 458 -4.56 -31.61 -21.46
CA GLN A 458 -5.73 -31.72 -22.31
C GLN A 458 -6.32 -30.35 -22.68
N CYS A 459 -6.42 -29.44 -21.71
CA CYS A 459 -6.91 -28.07 -21.94
C CYS A 459 -5.97 -27.27 -22.86
N LEU A 460 -4.66 -27.45 -22.71
CA LEU A 460 -3.66 -26.80 -23.55
C LEU A 460 -3.69 -27.33 -24.99
N GLU A 461 -3.89 -28.63 -25.18
CA GLU A 461 -4.09 -29.23 -26.50
C GLU A 461 -5.37 -28.73 -27.17
N ALA A 462 -6.49 -28.70 -26.43
CA ALA A 462 -7.75 -28.15 -26.91
C ALA A 462 -7.65 -26.66 -27.27
N ALA A 463 -6.79 -25.89 -26.55
CA ALA A 463 -6.46 -24.49 -26.85
C ALA A 463 -5.38 -24.33 -27.95
N ARG A 464 -5.01 -25.39 -28.67
CA ARG A 464 -3.98 -25.37 -29.74
C ARG A 464 -2.60 -24.88 -29.25
N LEU A 465 -2.20 -25.25 -28.04
CA LEU A 465 -0.89 -24.95 -27.46
C LEU A 465 0.00 -26.17 -27.27
N GLY A 466 -0.47 -27.40 -27.64
CA GLY A 466 0.26 -28.63 -27.39
C GLY A 466 1.68 -28.64 -27.95
N SER A 467 1.88 -28.26 -29.22
CA SER A 467 3.20 -28.18 -29.86
C SER A 467 4.11 -27.16 -29.16
N PHE A 468 3.58 -25.98 -28.87
CA PHE A 468 4.34 -24.93 -28.14
C PHE A 468 4.82 -25.44 -26.77
N ILE A 469 3.96 -26.12 -26.01
CA ILE A 469 4.32 -26.67 -24.69
C ILE A 469 5.37 -27.79 -24.80
N ALA A 470 5.28 -28.61 -25.83
CA ALA A 470 6.24 -29.71 -26.07
C ALA A 470 7.66 -29.18 -26.36
N ASP A 471 7.78 -28.01 -26.98
CA ASP A 471 9.06 -27.36 -27.28
C ASP A 471 9.71 -26.67 -26.07
N LEU A 472 8.97 -26.53 -24.95
CA LEU A 472 9.50 -25.90 -23.74
C LEU A 472 10.30 -26.89 -22.89
N PRO A 473 11.48 -26.50 -22.35
CA PRO A 473 12.36 -27.40 -21.58
C PRO A 473 11.71 -28.06 -20.36
N GLN A 474 10.75 -27.38 -19.73
CA GLN A 474 10.02 -27.85 -18.55
C GLN A 474 8.52 -28.11 -18.83
N GLY A 475 8.12 -28.10 -20.12
CA GLY A 475 6.71 -28.31 -20.51
C GLY A 475 5.75 -27.39 -19.75
N VAL A 476 4.73 -27.97 -19.13
CA VAL A 476 3.70 -27.24 -18.35
C VAL A 476 4.23 -26.58 -17.06
N ASP A 477 5.38 -27.03 -16.55
CA ASP A 477 6.01 -26.47 -15.36
C ASP A 477 6.95 -25.27 -15.69
N THR A 478 7.01 -24.84 -16.94
CA THR A 478 7.73 -23.63 -17.35
C THR A 478 7.11 -22.40 -16.74
N THR A 479 7.93 -21.56 -16.06
CA THR A 479 7.51 -20.27 -15.50
C THR A 479 7.40 -19.23 -16.60
N VAL A 480 6.27 -18.55 -16.70
CA VAL A 480 5.99 -17.59 -17.78
C VAL A 480 6.48 -16.16 -17.50
N GLY A 481 7.11 -15.91 -16.36
CA GLY A 481 7.65 -14.60 -16.00
C GLY A 481 6.57 -13.53 -15.73
N HIS A 482 7.02 -12.29 -15.48
CA HIS A 482 6.12 -11.19 -15.16
C HIS A 482 5.21 -10.87 -16.36
N ASN A 483 3.88 -11.01 -16.14
CA ASN A 483 2.84 -10.80 -17.15
C ASN A 483 3.08 -11.52 -18.49
N ALA A 484 3.82 -12.64 -18.46
CA ALA A 484 4.13 -13.48 -19.61
C ALA A 484 4.65 -12.71 -20.84
N VAL A 485 5.52 -11.72 -20.63
CA VAL A 485 6.08 -10.86 -21.70
C VAL A 485 6.82 -11.68 -22.78
N GLN A 486 7.29 -12.89 -22.42
CA GLN A 486 7.97 -13.81 -23.34
C GLN A 486 7.01 -14.50 -24.32
N LEU A 487 5.70 -14.49 -24.05
CA LEU A 487 4.69 -15.11 -24.91
C LEU A 487 4.14 -14.13 -25.94
N SER A 488 3.83 -14.64 -27.14
CA SER A 488 3.11 -13.84 -28.13
C SER A 488 1.69 -13.51 -27.64
N GLY A 489 1.05 -12.51 -28.24
CA GLY A 489 -0.34 -12.15 -27.94
C GLY A 489 -1.28 -13.35 -28.10
N GLY A 490 -1.13 -14.10 -29.19
CA GLY A 490 -1.91 -15.30 -29.48
C GLY A 490 -1.67 -16.46 -28.49
N GLN A 491 -0.44 -16.63 -28.02
CA GLN A 491 -0.12 -17.63 -27.00
C GLN A 491 -0.77 -17.27 -25.65
N ARG A 492 -0.70 -16.00 -25.24
CA ARG A 492 -1.38 -15.53 -24.01
C ARG A 492 -2.89 -15.75 -24.09
N GLN A 493 -3.50 -15.40 -25.24
CA GLN A 493 -4.92 -15.57 -25.46
C GLN A 493 -5.35 -17.06 -25.37
N ARG A 494 -4.58 -17.94 -26.03
CA ARG A 494 -4.85 -19.39 -25.97
C ARG A 494 -4.64 -19.97 -24.56
N LEU A 495 -3.71 -19.43 -23.77
CA LEU A 495 -3.59 -19.79 -22.34
C LEU A 495 -4.82 -19.36 -21.54
N ALA A 496 -5.40 -18.18 -21.81
CA ALA A 496 -6.66 -17.76 -21.19
C ALA A 496 -7.83 -18.68 -21.58
N ILE A 497 -7.87 -19.15 -22.83
CA ILE A 497 -8.84 -20.15 -23.29
C ILE A 497 -8.63 -21.49 -22.55
N ALA A 498 -7.38 -21.96 -22.42
CA ALA A 498 -7.08 -23.17 -21.65
C ALA A 498 -7.50 -23.03 -20.17
N ARG A 499 -7.32 -21.85 -19.55
CA ARG A 499 -7.82 -21.52 -18.20
C ARG A 499 -9.35 -21.63 -18.12
N ALA A 500 -10.07 -21.10 -19.12
CA ALA A 500 -11.52 -21.19 -19.19
C ALA A 500 -12.01 -22.62 -19.39
N LEU A 501 -11.33 -23.43 -20.21
CA LEU A 501 -11.60 -24.87 -20.41
C LEU A 501 -11.37 -25.65 -19.10
N TYR A 502 -10.27 -25.38 -18.39
CA TYR A 502 -9.95 -26.05 -17.13
C TYR A 502 -11.01 -25.78 -16.06
N LYS A 503 -11.51 -24.54 -15.96
CA LYS A 503 -12.59 -24.15 -15.05
C LYS A 503 -13.91 -24.83 -15.37
N ASP A 504 -14.21 -25.08 -16.62
CA ASP A 504 -15.40 -25.76 -17.12
C ASP A 504 -16.75 -25.20 -16.62
N ALA A 505 -16.85 -23.87 -16.59
CA ALA A 505 -18.08 -23.18 -16.18
C ALA A 505 -19.20 -23.29 -17.24
N PRO A 506 -20.50 -23.35 -16.84
CA PRO A 506 -21.63 -23.42 -17.76
C PRO A 506 -21.87 -22.15 -18.58
N ILE A 507 -21.39 -20.99 -18.08
CA ILE A 507 -21.58 -19.70 -18.75
C ILE A 507 -20.20 -19.14 -19.14
N LEU A 508 -20.09 -18.66 -20.37
CA LEU A 508 -18.87 -18.12 -20.94
C LEU A 508 -19.06 -16.65 -21.29
N ILE A 509 -18.11 -15.81 -20.87
CA ILE A 509 -18.02 -14.41 -21.27
C ILE A 509 -16.74 -14.24 -22.10
N LEU A 510 -16.89 -13.76 -23.33
CA LEU A 510 -15.80 -13.46 -24.25
C LEU A 510 -15.75 -11.96 -24.51
N ASP A 511 -14.67 -11.30 -24.09
CA ASP A 511 -14.45 -9.89 -24.34
C ASP A 511 -13.29 -9.72 -25.33
N GLU A 512 -13.62 -9.42 -26.59
CA GLU A 512 -12.69 -9.12 -27.70
C GLU A 512 -11.48 -10.09 -27.81
N ALA A 513 -11.74 -11.37 -27.76
CA ALA A 513 -10.71 -12.42 -27.66
C ALA A 513 -9.72 -12.54 -28.86
N THR A 514 -9.81 -11.70 -29.91
CA THR A 514 -9.02 -11.87 -31.14
C THR A 514 -8.38 -10.59 -31.68
N SER A 515 -8.39 -9.47 -30.93
CA SER A 515 -7.79 -8.22 -31.39
C SER A 515 -6.26 -8.29 -31.45
N ALA A 516 -5.67 -7.70 -32.49
CA ALA A 516 -4.21 -7.55 -32.68
C ALA A 516 -3.39 -8.85 -32.85
N LEU A 517 -3.98 -9.91 -33.42
CA LEU A 517 -3.29 -11.16 -33.73
C LEU A 517 -2.94 -11.26 -35.23
N ASP A 518 -1.84 -11.96 -35.54
CA ASP A 518 -1.54 -12.39 -36.89
C ASP A 518 -2.55 -13.46 -37.38
N ALA A 519 -2.70 -13.63 -38.69
CA ALA A 519 -3.74 -14.45 -39.28
C ALA A 519 -3.68 -15.95 -38.85
N GLU A 520 -2.50 -16.51 -38.62
CA GLU A 520 -2.32 -17.88 -38.16
C GLU A 520 -2.74 -18.04 -36.69
N SER A 521 -2.27 -17.12 -35.83
CA SER A 521 -2.66 -17.08 -34.41
C SER A 521 -4.16 -16.85 -34.26
N GLU A 522 -4.76 -15.98 -35.08
CA GLU A 522 -6.19 -15.73 -35.09
C GLU A 522 -7.01 -16.97 -35.39
N ARG A 523 -6.64 -17.70 -36.44
CA ARG A 523 -7.32 -18.96 -36.81
C ARG A 523 -7.25 -19.99 -35.67
N ALA A 524 -6.07 -20.15 -35.05
CA ALA A 524 -5.90 -21.07 -33.93
C ALA A 524 -6.72 -20.65 -32.68
N VAL A 525 -6.83 -19.35 -32.42
CA VAL A 525 -7.67 -18.81 -31.34
C VAL A 525 -9.15 -19.04 -31.64
N GLN A 526 -9.61 -18.82 -32.88
CA GLN A 526 -11.01 -19.08 -33.28
C GLN A 526 -11.39 -20.55 -33.14
N GLU A 527 -10.54 -21.47 -33.60
CA GLU A 527 -10.76 -22.91 -33.43
C GLU A 527 -10.87 -23.29 -31.95
N ALA A 528 -9.99 -22.75 -31.10
CA ALA A 528 -10.04 -22.99 -29.66
C ALA A 528 -11.30 -22.40 -28.99
N LEU A 529 -11.76 -21.22 -29.45
CA LEU A 529 -13.00 -20.60 -28.97
C LEU A 529 -14.24 -21.45 -29.37
N GLN A 530 -14.30 -21.99 -30.57
CA GLN A 530 -15.40 -22.87 -30.99
C GLN A 530 -15.50 -24.12 -30.10
N VAL A 531 -14.36 -24.69 -29.71
CA VAL A 531 -14.33 -25.80 -28.74
C VAL A 531 -14.85 -25.37 -27.39
N LEU A 532 -14.42 -24.19 -26.94
CA LEU A 532 -14.78 -23.61 -25.63
C LEU A 532 -16.29 -23.27 -25.54
N MET A 533 -16.90 -22.75 -26.61
CA MET A 533 -18.31 -22.32 -26.64
C MET A 533 -19.31 -23.50 -26.66
N LYS A 534 -18.88 -24.67 -27.06
CA LYS A 534 -19.78 -25.83 -27.27
C LYS A 534 -20.49 -26.19 -25.95
N ASN A 535 -21.83 -26.32 -26.01
CA ASN A 535 -22.71 -26.69 -24.89
C ASN A 535 -22.63 -25.70 -23.69
N ARG A 536 -22.41 -24.40 -23.95
CA ARG A 536 -22.38 -23.37 -22.92
C ARG A 536 -23.21 -22.16 -23.34
N THR A 537 -23.85 -21.53 -22.37
CA THR A 537 -24.43 -20.20 -22.61
C THR A 537 -23.29 -19.19 -22.78
N THR A 538 -23.28 -18.49 -23.91
CA THR A 538 -22.14 -17.64 -24.26
C THR A 538 -22.55 -16.19 -24.52
N LEU A 539 -21.93 -15.24 -23.84
CA LEU A 539 -22.00 -13.82 -24.17
C LEU A 539 -20.68 -13.37 -24.79
N VAL A 540 -20.77 -12.80 -26.00
CA VAL A 540 -19.59 -12.34 -26.73
C VAL A 540 -19.68 -10.83 -26.95
N ILE A 541 -18.73 -10.05 -26.44
CA ILE A 541 -18.53 -8.67 -26.89
C ILE A 541 -17.80 -8.75 -28.22
N ALA A 542 -18.53 -8.49 -29.30
CA ALA A 542 -18.05 -8.75 -30.65
C ALA A 542 -17.50 -7.46 -31.31
N HIS A 543 -16.24 -7.51 -31.69
CA HIS A 543 -15.56 -6.51 -32.51
C HIS A 543 -15.19 -7.04 -33.89
N ARG A 544 -15.51 -8.30 -34.20
CA ARG A 544 -15.23 -8.94 -35.50
C ARG A 544 -16.48 -9.56 -36.10
N LEU A 545 -16.61 -9.39 -37.40
CA LEU A 545 -17.74 -9.90 -38.20
C LEU A 545 -17.95 -11.40 -38.06
N SER A 546 -16.85 -12.18 -38.13
CA SER A 546 -16.91 -13.65 -38.02
C SER A 546 -17.52 -14.16 -36.71
N THR A 547 -17.33 -13.44 -35.62
CA THR A 547 -17.92 -13.81 -34.32
C THR A 547 -19.41 -13.51 -34.26
N VAL A 548 -19.81 -12.38 -34.87
CA VAL A 548 -21.21 -11.93 -34.92
C VAL A 548 -22.06 -12.84 -35.83
N GLU A 549 -21.53 -13.26 -36.97
CA GLU A 549 -22.22 -14.09 -37.95
C GLU A 549 -22.63 -15.48 -37.43
N HIS A 550 -21.87 -16.02 -36.47
CA HIS A 550 -22.10 -17.33 -35.89
C HIS A 550 -22.91 -17.28 -34.58
N ALA A 551 -23.33 -16.10 -34.10
CA ALA A 551 -24.16 -15.97 -32.92
C ALA A 551 -25.62 -16.31 -33.22
N ASP A 552 -26.29 -16.98 -32.29
CA ASP A 552 -27.73 -17.31 -32.40
C ASP A 552 -28.55 -16.03 -32.40
N ARG A 553 -28.14 -15.05 -31.59
CA ARG A 553 -28.81 -13.77 -31.46
C ARG A 553 -27.80 -12.63 -31.26
N ILE A 554 -28.10 -11.51 -31.86
CA ILE A 554 -27.32 -10.28 -31.78
C ILE A 554 -28.14 -9.25 -31.01
N VAL A 555 -27.50 -8.61 -30.03
CA VAL A 555 -28.05 -7.50 -29.26
C VAL A 555 -27.23 -6.25 -29.57
N VAL A 556 -27.86 -5.25 -30.14
CA VAL A 556 -27.25 -4.01 -30.55
C VAL A 556 -27.47 -2.96 -29.47
N MET A 557 -26.38 -2.38 -28.97
CA MET A 557 -26.40 -1.40 -27.88
C MET A 557 -25.91 -0.03 -28.36
N GLU A 558 -26.64 1.01 -27.95
CA GLU A 558 -26.25 2.41 -28.13
C GLU A 558 -26.58 3.22 -26.88
N ALA A 559 -25.64 4.01 -26.39
CA ALA A 559 -25.80 4.90 -25.23
C ALA A 559 -26.44 4.20 -24.01
N GLY A 560 -26.02 2.97 -23.70
CA GLY A 560 -26.51 2.22 -22.54
C GLY A 560 -27.86 1.52 -22.72
N LYS A 561 -28.43 1.53 -23.93
CA LYS A 561 -29.75 0.92 -24.26
C LYS A 561 -29.63 -0.12 -25.35
N ILE A 562 -30.54 -1.08 -25.33
CA ILE A 562 -30.73 -2.01 -26.44
C ILE A 562 -31.59 -1.31 -27.49
N ILE A 563 -31.11 -1.24 -28.74
CA ILE A 563 -31.82 -0.62 -29.86
C ILE A 563 -32.35 -1.65 -30.88
N GLU A 564 -31.65 -2.78 -31.05
CA GLU A 564 -32.06 -3.83 -31.97
C GLU A 564 -31.73 -5.19 -31.35
N ILE A 565 -32.59 -6.20 -31.59
CA ILE A 565 -32.36 -7.62 -31.25
C ILE A 565 -32.84 -8.50 -32.40
N GLY A 566 -31.99 -9.44 -32.84
CA GLY A 566 -32.37 -10.39 -33.87
C GLY A 566 -31.23 -11.29 -34.31
N SER A 567 -31.50 -12.15 -35.27
CA SER A 567 -30.44 -12.92 -35.96
C SER A 567 -29.71 -12.06 -36.97
N HIS A 568 -28.50 -12.46 -37.36
CA HIS A 568 -27.69 -11.79 -38.37
C HIS A 568 -28.47 -11.46 -39.64
N ALA A 569 -29.17 -12.48 -40.21
CA ALA A 569 -29.93 -12.32 -41.44
C ALA A 569 -31.10 -11.32 -41.29
N LYS A 570 -31.81 -11.35 -40.15
CA LYS A 570 -32.93 -10.44 -39.87
C LYS A 570 -32.47 -9.02 -39.77
N LEU A 571 -31.44 -8.74 -38.95
CA LEU A 571 -30.95 -7.38 -38.70
C LEU A 571 -30.32 -6.76 -39.95
N LEU A 572 -29.72 -7.56 -40.85
CA LEU A 572 -29.27 -7.06 -42.16
C LEU A 572 -30.44 -6.70 -43.07
N ALA A 573 -31.51 -7.53 -43.10
CA ALA A 573 -32.69 -7.24 -43.89
C ALA A 573 -33.46 -6.01 -43.43
N ASP A 574 -33.52 -5.79 -42.09
CA ASP A 574 -34.15 -4.61 -41.48
C ASP A 574 -33.41 -3.30 -41.81
N ASN A 575 -32.17 -3.38 -42.33
CA ASN A 575 -31.33 -2.26 -42.75
C ASN A 575 -31.18 -1.13 -41.70
N GLY A 576 -31.19 -1.51 -40.41
CA GLY A 576 -31.10 -0.65 -39.27
C GLY A 576 -29.68 -0.21 -38.87
N PHE A 577 -29.47 0.01 -37.59
CA PHE A 577 -28.16 0.40 -37.02
C PHE A 577 -27.11 -0.70 -37.14
N TYR A 578 -27.53 -1.98 -36.94
CA TYR A 578 -26.66 -3.13 -37.15
C TYR A 578 -26.13 -3.20 -38.58
N ALA A 579 -26.99 -3.05 -39.56
CA ALA A 579 -26.60 -3.11 -40.96
C ALA A 579 -25.60 -2.00 -41.35
N LYS A 580 -25.72 -0.83 -40.75
CA LYS A 580 -24.73 0.26 -40.87
C LYS A 580 -23.39 -0.11 -40.26
N LEU A 581 -23.37 -0.61 -39.02
CA LEU A 581 -22.14 -1.08 -38.36
C LEU A 581 -21.46 -2.21 -39.13
N TYR A 582 -22.23 -3.16 -39.64
CA TYR A 582 -21.72 -4.27 -40.46
C TYR A 582 -21.04 -3.79 -41.73
N ARG A 583 -21.65 -2.85 -42.47
CA ARG A 583 -21.06 -2.26 -43.70
C ARG A 583 -19.79 -1.43 -43.40
N LEU A 584 -19.71 -0.81 -42.24
CA LEU A 584 -18.53 -0.08 -41.78
C LEU A 584 -17.43 -1.01 -41.22
N GLY A 585 -17.63 -2.31 -41.20
CA GLY A 585 -16.66 -3.30 -40.73
C GLY A 585 -16.57 -3.41 -39.21
N LEU A 586 -17.61 -3.02 -38.44
CA LEU A 586 -17.70 -3.02 -36.96
C LEU A 586 -16.61 -2.21 -36.22
N HIS A 587 -15.56 -1.75 -36.93
CA HIS A 587 -14.43 -1.04 -36.35
C HIS A 587 -14.50 0.49 -36.45
N SER A 588 -15.50 1.05 -37.13
CA SER A 588 -15.55 2.48 -37.49
C SER A 588 -16.66 3.26 -36.78
N ALA A 589 -17.10 2.81 -35.64
CA ALA A 589 -18.13 3.54 -34.88
C ALA A 589 -17.67 3.85 -33.45
#